data_93fd2cc7d1ec31887b6a12dd10c75fef
#
_entry.id   93fd2cc7d1ec31887b6a12dd10c75fef
#
_cell.length_a   1.000
_cell.length_b   1.000
_cell.length_c   1.000
_cell.angle_alpha   90.00
_cell.angle_beta   90.00
_cell.angle_gamma   90.00
#
_symmetry.space_group_name_H-M   'P 1'
#
loop_
_entity.id
_entity.type
_entity.pdbx_description
1 polymer ?
#
loop_
_entity_poly.entity_id
_entity_poly.type
_entity_poly.pdbx_seq_one_letter_code
_entity_poly.pdbx_strand_id
1 'polypeptide(L)'
;AAERQKRSIEMLEIVGMAHLANRLPSALSGGQKQRVALARALVIDPPLMMFDEPLSNLDAKLRVDMRVQIRRLQMAGQRTAVYVTHDQEEAFSISDKVAIMDAGRVVQLDTPEVLYRRPANAFVARFVGFENILPFRVVDRLANGKVSVEFEGGSRVILSSADFGEIPDRGLIATRPEGLTPDIAGEGITTNIGLRTFLGRSYQYHCESSAGTLVALGSIETPFEAGTAVGLTINPLHSAILPFEAISSKKDT
;
A
#
# COMPACT_ATOMS: atom_id res chain seq x y z
N ALA A 1 -17.25 26.99 32.95
CA ALA A 1 -16.51 27.81 31.97
C ALA A 1 -15.02 27.40 31.93
N ALA A 2 -14.32 27.38 33.08
CA ALA A 2 -12.89 27.09 33.17
C ALA A 2 -12.54 25.69 32.65
N GLU A 3 -13.29 24.64 32.99
CA GLU A 3 -13.07 23.27 32.54
C GLU A 3 -13.20 23.14 31.00
N ARG A 4 -14.22 23.77 30.41
CA ARG A 4 -14.38 23.79 28.94
C ARG A 4 -13.21 24.45 28.26
N GLN A 5 -12.73 25.57 28.79
CA GLN A 5 -11.59 26.29 28.23
C GLN A 5 -10.32 25.42 28.31
N LYS A 6 -10.08 24.79 29.46
CA LYS A 6 -8.94 23.88 29.66
C LYS A 6 -8.95 22.75 28.62
N ARG A 7 -10.05 22.01 28.49
CA ARG A 7 -10.18 20.92 27.50
C ARG A 7 -10.02 21.41 26.05
N SER A 8 -10.54 22.60 25.74
CA SER A 8 -10.38 23.17 24.40
C SER A 8 -8.92 23.47 24.09
N ILE A 9 -8.15 24.03 25.03
CA ILE A 9 -6.73 24.32 24.86
C ILE A 9 -5.93 23.02 24.72
N GLU A 10 -6.18 22.01 25.57
CA GLU A 10 -5.55 20.69 25.51
C GLU A 10 -5.73 20.07 24.11
N MET A 11 -6.93 20.11 23.54
CA MET A 11 -7.19 19.59 22.20
C MET A 11 -6.51 20.41 21.10
N LEU A 12 -6.43 21.73 21.26
CA LEU A 12 -5.69 22.59 20.34
C LEU A 12 -4.18 22.38 20.42
N GLU A 13 -3.63 22.06 21.59
CA GLU A 13 -2.23 21.67 21.75
C GLU A 13 -1.91 20.38 20.99
N ILE A 14 -2.77 19.37 21.11
CA ILE A 14 -2.61 18.09 20.42
C ILE A 14 -2.51 18.27 18.90
N VAL A 15 -3.30 19.17 18.33
CA VAL A 15 -3.28 19.45 16.88
C VAL A 15 -2.32 20.61 16.52
N GLY A 16 -1.49 21.10 17.46
CA GLY A 16 -0.51 22.17 17.24
C GLY A 16 -1.12 23.51 16.93
N MET A 17 -2.32 23.82 17.44
CA MET A 17 -3.07 25.05 17.14
C MET A 17 -3.29 25.95 18.35
N ALA A 18 -2.74 25.64 19.53
CA ALA A 18 -2.96 26.42 20.76
C ALA A 18 -2.53 27.89 20.61
N HIS A 19 -1.44 28.16 19.89
CA HIS A 19 -0.95 29.52 19.62
C HIS A 19 -1.91 30.39 18.77
N LEU A 20 -2.90 29.78 18.13
CA LEU A 20 -3.92 30.43 17.31
C LEU A 20 -5.32 30.42 17.97
N ALA A 21 -5.42 30.03 19.26
CA ALA A 21 -6.70 29.86 19.96
C ALA A 21 -7.61 31.07 19.90
N ASN A 22 -7.04 32.29 19.82
CA ASN A 22 -7.78 33.55 19.75
C ASN A 22 -8.04 34.07 18.33
N ARG A 23 -7.61 33.33 17.29
CA ARG A 23 -7.88 33.71 15.90
C ARG A 23 -9.24 33.24 15.43
N LEU A 24 -9.90 34.10 14.64
CA LEU A 24 -11.15 33.71 13.99
C LEU A 24 -10.91 32.65 12.93
N PRO A 25 -11.83 31.70 12.74
CA PRO A 25 -11.71 30.65 11.72
C PRO A 25 -11.50 31.17 10.29
N SER A 26 -12.04 32.36 9.97
CA SER A 26 -11.85 33.03 8.68
C SER A 26 -10.39 33.40 8.39
N ALA A 27 -9.59 33.65 9.43
CA ALA A 27 -8.19 34.00 9.36
C ALA A 27 -7.23 32.78 9.35
N LEU A 28 -7.76 31.55 9.28
CA LEU A 28 -7.00 30.31 9.26
C LEU A 28 -6.87 29.78 7.84
N SER A 29 -5.71 29.15 7.53
CA SER A 29 -5.51 28.40 6.29
C SER A 29 -6.40 27.14 6.24
N GLY A 30 -6.52 26.50 5.07
CA GLY A 30 -7.31 25.28 4.90
C GLY A 30 -6.87 24.16 5.85
N GLY A 31 -5.58 23.85 5.91
CA GLY A 31 -5.03 22.84 6.83
C GLY A 31 -5.17 23.22 8.32
N GLN A 32 -5.09 24.53 8.66
CA GLN A 32 -5.38 24.99 10.03
C GLN A 32 -6.84 24.79 10.41
N LYS A 33 -7.77 25.09 9.50
CA LYS A 33 -9.21 24.82 9.70
C LYS A 33 -9.49 23.35 9.92
N GLN A 34 -8.85 22.49 9.15
CA GLN A 34 -9.01 21.04 9.27
C GLN A 34 -8.50 20.53 10.62
N ARG A 35 -7.36 21.00 11.11
CA ARG A 35 -6.86 20.68 12.46
C ARG A 35 -7.79 21.15 13.57
N VAL A 36 -8.35 22.34 13.46
CA VAL A 36 -9.33 22.84 14.41
C VAL A 36 -10.62 22.01 14.36
N ALA A 37 -11.06 21.57 13.18
CA ALA A 37 -12.22 20.69 13.05
C ALA A 37 -11.96 19.34 13.72
N LEU A 38 -10.75 18.79 13.59
CA LEU A 38 -10.33 17.57 14.29
C LEU A 38 -10.36 17.77 15.82
N ALA A 39 -9.75 18.85 16.34
CA ALA A 39 -9.80 19.19 17.77
C ALA A 39 -11.24 19.32 18.27
N ARG A 40 -12.12 19.91 17.47
CA ARG A 40 -13.55 20.05 17.79
C ARG A 40 -14.26 18.69 17.90
N ALA A 41 -13.94 17.74 17.02
CA ALA A 41 -14.49 16.40 17.07
C ALA A 41 -14.00 15.63 18.31
N LEU A 42 -12.76 15.83 18.71
CA LEU A 42 -12.12 15.14 19.83
C LEU A 42 -12.54 15.70 21.21
N VAL A 43 -12.78 17.02 21.33
CA VAL A 43 -13.03 17.68 22.61
C VAL A 43 -14.32 17.22 23.31
N ILE A 44 -15.31 16.77 22.53
CA ILE A 44 -16.60 16.26 23.06
C ILE A 44 -16.47 14.86 23.63
N ASP A 45 -15.37 14.18 23.33
CA ASP A 45 -15.07 12.82 23.82
C ASP A 45 -16.19 11.79 23.50
N PRO A 46 -16.56 11.64 22.21
CA PRO A 46 -17.66 10.78 21.82
C PRO A 46 -17.30 9.29 21.92
N PRO A 47 -18.26 8.39 22.17
CA PRO A 47 -18.02 6.95 22.17
C PRO A 47 -17.70 6.38 20.77
N LEU A 48 -18.16 7.04 19.72
CA LEU A 48 -17.89 6.74 18.32
C LEU A 48 -17.39 8.00 17.61
N MET A 49 -16.23 7.90 16.99
CA MET A 49 -15.66 8.93 16.13
C MET A 49 -15.80 8.52 14.67
N MET A 50 -16.21 9.46 13.84
CA MET A 50 -16.27 9.25 12.38
C MET A 50 -15.43 10.32 11.68
N PHE A 51 -14.47 9.86 10.89
CA PHE A 51 -13.57 10.70 10.12
C PHE A 51 -13.75 10.42 8.63
N ASP A 52 -13.97 11.48 7.87
CA ASP A 52 -14.06 11.42 6.41
C ASP A 52 -12.91 12.24 5.83
N GLU A 53 -11.89 11.57 5.33
CA GLU A 53 -10.64 12.13 4.81
C GLU A 53 -10.02 13.26 5.67
N PRO A 54 -9.82 13.06 6.99
CA PRO A 54 -9.51 14.15 7.90
C PRO A 54 -8.11 14.76 7.70
N LEU A 55 -7.22 14.14 6.93
CA LEU A 55 -5.84 14.57 6.73
C LEU A 55 -5.52 14.97 5.28
N SER A 56 -6.51 14.97 4.37
CA SER A 56 -6.32 15.19 2.93
C SER A 56 -5.64 16.53 2.57
N ASN A 57 -5.88 17.60 3.33
CA ASN A 57 -5.34 18.94 3.08
C ASN A 57 -4.11 19.29 3.93
N LEU A 58 -3.42 18.28 4.50
CA LEU A 58 -2.22 18.49 5.30
C LEU A 58 -0.96 18.15 4.47
N ASP A 59 0.13 18.84 4.79
CA ASP A 59 1.44 18.48 4.24
C ASP A 59 1.93 17.12 4.77
N ALA A 60 2.85 16.47 4.06
CA ALA A 60 3.28 15.11 4.34
C ALA A 60 3.82 14.92 5.78
N LYS A 61 4.61 15.85 6.30
CA LYS A 61 5.17 15.77 7.65
C LYS A 61 4.08 15.85 8.70
N LEU A 62 3.20 16.85 8.57
CA LEU A 62 2.11 17.05 9.50
C LEU A 62 1.10 15.90 9.47
N ARG A 63 0.88 15.30 8.30
CA ARG A 63 0.01 14.11 8.13
C ARG A 63 0.52 12.94 8.97
N VAL A 64 1.84 12.67 8.94
CA VAL A 64 2.47 11.63 9.77
C VAL A 64 2.24 11.91 11.26
N ASP A 65 2.50 13.14 11.71
CA ASP A 65 2.33 13.52 13.12
C ASP A 65 0.87 13.37 13.56
N MET A 66 -0.08 13.79 12.73
CA MET A 66 -1.51 13.70 13.03
C MET A 66 -2.02 12.26 13.07
N ARG A 67 -1.55 11.37 12.18
CA ARG A 67 -1.85 9.93 12.24
C ARG A 67 -1.50 9.36 13.62
N VAL A 68 -0.28 9.62 14.08
CA VAL A 68 0.19 9.16 15.40
C VAL A 68 -0.68 9.71 16.54
N GLN A 69 -1.06 10.98 16.49
CA GLN A 69 -1.88 11.61 17.52
C GLN A 69 -3.32 11.04 17.55
N ILE A 70 -3.96 10.87 16.39
CA ILE A 70 -5.29 10.28 16.29
C ILE A 70 -5.26 8.85 16.88
N ARG A 71 -4.26 8.05 16.50
CA ARG A 71 -4.12 6.67 17.01
C ARG A 71 -3.94 6.66 18.54
N ARG A 72 -3.08 7.51 19.08
CA ARG A 72 -2.86 7.64 20.54
C ARG A 72 -4.15 7.99 21.29
N LEU A 73 -4.90 8.95 20.76
CA LEU A 73 -6.17 9.38 21.39
C LEU A 73 -7.23 8.28 21.34
N GLN A 74 -7.32 7.57 20.23
CA GLN A 74 -8.24 6.44 20.08
C GLN A 74 -7.90 5.34 21.09
N MET A 75 -6.62 4.95 21.19
CA MET A 75 -6.16 3.92 22.12
C MET A 75 -6.34 4.33 23.58
N ALA A 76 -5.95 5.55 23.96
CA ALA A 76 -6.06 6.04 25.35
C ALA A 76 -7.50 6.08 25.86
N GLY A 77 -8.46 6.36 24.97
CA GLY A 77 -9.88 6.41 25.32
C GLY A 77 -10.65 5.11 25.07
N GLN A 78 -10.00 4.06 24.53
CA GLN A 78 -10.65 2.81 24.08
C GLN A 78 -11.90 3.07 23.22
N ARG A 79 -11.81 4.09 22.35
CA ARG A 79 -12.93 4.57 21.55
C ARG A 79 -13.01 3.82 20.23
N THR A 80 -14.23 3.60 19.78
CA THR A 80 -14.46 3.14 18.42
C THR A 80 -14.30 4.30 17.44
N ALA A 81 -13.55 4.08 16.36
CA ALA A 81 -13.40 5.04 15.28
C ALA A 81 -13.68 4.39 13.94
N VAL A 82 -14.42 5.07 13.08
CA VAL A 82 -14.58 4.77 11.66
C VAL A 82 -13.82 5.84 10.89
N TYR A 83 -12.88 5.42 10.06
CA TYR A 83 -11.99 6.30 9.34
C TYR A 83 -12.07 6.00 7.84
N VAL A 84 -12.48 6.99 7.05
CA VAL A 84 -12.53 6.91 5.60
C VAL A 84 -11.32 7.64 5.03
N THR A 85 -10.55 6.97 4.19
CA THR A 85 -9.40 7.53 3.49
C THR A 85 -9.15 6.78 2.18
N HIS A 86 -8.54 7.45 1.22
CA HIS A 86 -7.97 6.84 0.02
C HIS A 86 -6.45 6.61 0.14
N ASP A 87 -5.85 7.04 1.26
CA ASP A 87 -4.41 6.87 1.53
C ASP A 87 -4.18 5.55 2.27
N GLN A 88 -3.46 4.63 1.62
CA GLN A 88 -3.14 3.32 2.16
C GLN A 88 -2.29 3.40 3.45
N GLU A 89 -1.31 4.34 3.51
CA GLU A 89 -0.48 4.50 4.69
C GLU A 89 -1.29 5.00 5.89
N GLU A 90 -2.28 5.86 5.65
CA GLU A 90 -3.22 6.27 6.70
C GLU A 90 -4.00 5.06 7.21
N ALA A 91 -4.68 4.33 6.30
CA ALA A 91 -5.47 3.17 6.67
C ALA A 91 -4.67 2.16 7.49
N PHE A 92 -3.44 1.84 7.06
CA PHE A 92 -2.62 0.81 7.69
C PHE A 92 -1.98 1.25 9.02
N SER A 93 -1.67 2.56 9.17
CA SER A 93 -1.00 3.06 10.38
C SER A 93 -1.92 3.31 11.58
N ILE A 94 -3.22 3.55 11.34
CA ILE A 94 -4.17 3.92 12.40
C ILE A 94 -5.24 2.87 12.70
N SER A 95 -5.50 1.92 11.80
CA SER A 95 -6.64 1.03 11.93
C SER A 95 -6.28 -0.33 12.51
N ASP A 96 -7.19 -0.92 13.28
CA ASP A 96 -7.11 -2.32 13.72
C ASP A 96 -7.64 -3.26 12.62
N LYS A 97 -8.61 -2.79 11.83
CA LYS A 97 -9.16 -3.47 10.66
C LYS A 97 -9.39 -2.48 9.54
N VAL A 98 -9.16 -2.92 8.32
CA VAL A 98 -9.39 -2.12 7.11
C VAL A 98 -10.35 -2.86 6.20
N ALA A 99 -11.39 -2.16 5.74
CA ALA A 99 -12.32 -2.63 4.73
C ALA A 99 -11.95 -2.00 3.38
N ILE A 100 -11.55 -2.82 2.42
CA ILE A 100 -11.36 -2.37 1.03
C ILE A 100 -12.69 -2.50 0.31
N MET A 101 -13.14 -1.40 -0.29
CA MET A 101 -14.43 -1.31 -0.97
C MET A 101 -14.26 -1.11 -2.47
N ASP A 102 -15.09 -1.79 -3.25
CA ASP A 102 -15.24 -1.58 -4.68
C ASP A 102 -16.73 -1.59 -5.06
N ALA A 103 -17.15 -0.64 -5.88
CA ALA A 103 -18.51 -0.50 -6.37
C ALA A 103 -19.60 -0.64 -5.27
N GLY A 104 -19.35 -0.05 -4.09
CA GLY A 104 -20.28 -0.06 -2.95
C GLY A 104 -20.31 -1.37 -2.15
N ARG A 105 -19.38 -2.30 -2.41
CA ARG A 105 -19.27 -3.59 -1.69
C ARG A 105 -17.94 -3.68 -0.98
N VAL A 106 -17.93 -4.32 0.20
CA VAL A 106 -16.69 -4.68 0.88
C VAL A 106 -16.10 -5.91 0.16
N VAL A 107 -14.91 -5.74 -0.42
CA VAL A 107 -14.19 -6.80 -1.14
C VAL A 107 -13.36 -7.65 -0.17
N GLN A 108 -12.70 -7.00 0.78
CA GLN A 108 -11.98 -7.67 1.86
C GLN A 108 -12.01 -6.80 3.12
N LEU A 109 -12.17 -7.45 4.28
CA LEU A 109 -12.09 -6.83 5.60
C LEU A 109 -11.15 -7.65 6.47
N ASP A 110 -10.00 -7.11 6.79
CA ASP A 110 -8.96 -7.77 7.59
C ASP A 110 -8.09 -6.78 8.34
N THR A 111 -7.11 -7.29 9.10
CA THR A 111 -6.04 -6.45 9.65
C THR A 111 -5.13 -5.93 8.52
N PRO A 112 -4.46 -4.78 8.71
CA PRO A 112 -3.50 -4.26 7.75
C PRO A 112 -2.47 -5.29 7.27
N GLU A 113 -1.93 -6.09 8.19
CA GLU A 113 -0.90 -7.08 7.88
C GLU A 113 -1.43 -8.21 7.00
N VAL A 114 -2.69 -8.65 7.22
CA VAL A 114 -3.32 -9.70 6.40
C VAL A 114 -3.60 -9.16 5.01
N LEU A 115 -4.18 -7.96 4.89
CA LEU A 115 -4.40 -7.29 3.59
C LEU A 115 -3.11 -7.14 2.81
N TYR A 116 -2.04 -6.73 3.51
CA TYR A 116 -0.72 -6.52 2.89
C TYR A 116 -0.09 -7.81 2.38
N ARG A 117 -0.25 -8.94 3.10
CA ARG A 117 0.39 -10.22 2.78
C ARG A 117 -0.48 -11.16 1.98
N ARG A 118 -1.81 -11.10 2.14
CA ARG A 118 -2.78 -12.05 1.58
C ARG A 118 -3.98 -11.31 0.99
N PRO A 119 -3.77 -10.51 -0.07
CA PRO A 119 -4.88 -9.89 -0.77
C PRO A 119 -5.77 -10.96 -1.38
N ALA A 120 -7.09 -10.76 -1.29
CA ALA A 120 -8.07 -11.75 -1.71
C ALA A 120 -8.14 -11.90 -3.25
N ASN A 121 -7.82 -10.85 -3.99
CA ASN A 121 -7.89 -10.83 -5.46
C ASN A 121 -6.97 -9.73 -6.04
N ALA A 122 -6.93 -9.63 -7.37
CA ALA A 122 -6.10 -8.66 -8.08
C ALA A 122 -6.45 -7.19 -7.77
N PHE A 123 -7.73 -6.88 -7.52
CA PHE A 123 -8.15 -5.52 -7.14
C PHE A 123 -7.53 -5.11 -5.80
N VAL A 124 -7.70 -5.96 -4.78
CA VAL A 124 -7.11 -5.71 -3.46
C VAL A 124 -5.59 -5.65 -3.55
N ALA A 125 -4.97 -6.57 -4.29
CA ALA A 125 -3.51 -6.58 -4.49
C ALA A 125 -3.01 -5.25 -5.06
N ARG A 126 -3.65 -4.72 -6.12
CA ARG A 126 -3.30 -3.40 -6.68
C ARG A 126 -3.44 -2.29 -5.65
N PHE A 127 -4.53 -2.29 -4.89
CA PHE A 127 -4.78 -1.30 -3.86
C PHE A 127 -3.70 -1.30 -2.78
N VAL A 128 -3.15 -2.48 -2.41
CA VAL A 128 -2.11 -2.60 -1.39
C VAL A 128 -0.68 -2.62 -1.97
N GLY A 129 -0.49 -2.11 -3.17
CA GLY A 129 0.83 -1.81 -3.76
C GLY A 129 1.48 -2.94 -4.55
N PHE A 130 0.74 -3.98 -4.97
CA PHE A 130 1.24 -4.94 -5.94
C PHE A 130 1.07 -4.38 -7.36
N GLU A 131 2.13 -3.85 -7.93
CA GLU A 131 2.11 -3.25 -9.26
C GLU A 131 2.20 -4.29 -10.37
N ASN A 132 2.92 -5.40 -10.11
CA ASN A 132 3.10 -6.47 -11.07
C ASN A 132 2.12 -7.60 -10.78
N ILE A 133 1.19 -7.88 -11.68
CA ILE A 133 0.25 -9.01 -11.57
C ILE A 133 0.31 -9.81 -12.86
N LEU A 134 0.90 -11.00 -12.79
CA LEU A 134 1.21 -11.83 -13.93
C LEU A 134 0.44 -13.15 -13.86
N PRO A 135 -0.30 -13.52 -14.92
CA PRO A 135 -0.88 -14.85 -15.02
C PRO A 135 0.22 -15.88 -15.23
N PHE A 136 0.09 -17.02 -14.56
CA PHE A 136 0.98 -18.15 -14.72
C PHE A 136 0.21 -19.46 -14.91
N ARG A 137 0.88 -20.45 -15.48
CA ARG A 137 0.46 -21.85 -15.49
C ARG A 137 1.57 -22.74 -14.95
N VAL A 138 1.21 -23.79 -14.23
CA VAL A 138 2.15 -24.82 -13.81
C VAL A 138 2.55 -25.65 -15.03
N VAL A 139 3.85 -25.85 -15.21
CA VAL A 139 4.42 -26.70 -16.26
C VAL A 139 4.86 -28.01 -15.67
N ASP A 140 5.46 -27.99 -14.47
CA ASP A 140 5.95 -29.18 -13.79
C ASP A 140 5.90 -29.02 -12.28
N ARG A 141 5.64 -30.14 -11.56
CA ARG A 141 5.69 -30.24 -10.10
C ARG A 141 6.93 -31.04 -9.72
N LEU A 142 7.93 -30.33 -9.22
CA LEU A 142 9.23 -30.86 -8.88
C LEU A 142 9.24 -31.44 -7.45
N ALA A 143 10.33 -32.15 -7.10
CA ALA A 143 10.52 -32.64 -5.73
C ALA A 143 10.61 -31.49 -4.72
N ASN A 144 10.37 -31.82 -3.43
CA ASN A 144 10.48 -30.88 -2.31
C ASN A 144 9.54 -29.65 -2.39
N GLY A 145 8.35 -29.82 -2.96
CA GLY A 145 7.34 -28.75 -3.03
C GLY A 145 7.70 -27.61 -3.99
N LYS A 146 8.68 -27.80 -4.86
CA LYS A 146 9.00 -26.85 -5.92
C LYS A 146 8.08 -27.05 -7.12
N VAL A 147 7.72 -25.95 -7.75
CA VAL A 147 6.80 -25.93 -8.89
C VAL A 147 7.38 -25.03 -9.97
N SER A 148 7.57 -25.57 -11.18
CA SER A 148 7.95 -24.78 -12.35
C SER A 148 6.70 -24.14 -12.94
N VAL A 149 6.67 -22.82 -12.97
CA VAL A 149 5.59 -22.03 -13.57
C VAL A 149 6.08 -21.32 -14.81
N GLU A 150 5.20 -21.17 -15.78
CA GLU A 150 5.46 -20.45 -17.03
C GLU A 150 4.53 -19.25 -17.13
N PHE A 151 5.11 -18.10 -17.42
CA PHE A 151 4.40 -16.84 -17.69
C PHE A 151 4.10 -16.69 -19.18
N GLU A 152 3.21 -15.76 -19.51
CA GLU A 152 3.00 -15.36 -20.90
C GLU A 152 4.33 -14.90 -21.52
N GLY A 153 4.63 -15.37 -22.74
CA GLY A 153 5.92 -15.13 -23.38
C GLY A 153 7.01 -16.17 -23.10
N GLY A 154 6.69 -17.23 -22.32
CA GLY A 154 7.52 -18.42 -22.17
C GLY A 154 8.60 -18.37 -21.09
N SER A 155 8.73 -17.26 -20.36
CA SER A 155 9.65 -17.22 -19.21
C SER A 155 9.20 -18.21 -18.15
N ARG A 156 10.15 -18.97 -17.58
CA ARG A 156 9.89 -19.97 -16.54
C ARG A 156 10.60 -19.62 -15.25
N VAL A 157 9.90 -19.79 -14.15
CA VAL A 157 10.41 -19.54 -12.80
C VAL A 157 10.05 -20.73 -11.91
N ILE A 158 10.91 -21.05 -10.96
CA ILE A 158 10.64 -22.06 -9.93
C ILE A 158 10.12 -21.35 -8.69
N LEU A 159 8.88 -21.68 -8.31
CA LEU A 159 8.27 -21.25 -7.06
C LEU A 159 8.31 -22.39 -6.03
N SER A 160 8.27 -22.07 -4.75
CA SER A 160 8.28 -23.03 -3.65
C SER A 160 6.97 -22.99 -2.86
N SER A 161 6.36 -24.14 -2.62
CA SER A 161 5.19 -24.24 -1.75
C SER A 161 5.51 -23.90 -0.28
N ALA A 162 6.78 -23.93 0.12
CA ALA A 162 7.20 -23.46 1.44
C ALA A 162 7.00 -21.94 1.60
N ASP A 163 7.16 -21.19 0.52
CA ASP A 163 7.05 -19.73 0.50
C ASP A 163 5.61 -19.26 0.24
N PHE A 164 4.91 -19.93 -0.67
CA PHE A 164 3.62 -19.47 -1.20
C PHE A 164 2.42 -20.30 -0.74
N GLY A 165 2.65 -21.43 -0.03
CA GLY A 165 1.61 -22.39 0.27
C GLY A 165 1.22 -23.23 -0.94
N GLU A 166 -0.06 -23.57 -1.05
CA GLU A 166 -0.57 -24.34 -2.20
C GLU A 166 -0.52 -23.50 -3.48
N ILE A 167 0.19 -24.00 -4.50
CA ILE A 167 0.30 -23.36 -5.81
C ILE A 167 -0.69 -24.02 -6.76
N PRO A 168 -1.75 -23.33 -7.23
CA PRO A 168 -2.74 -23.88 -8.15
C PRO A 168 -2.14 -24.08 -9.55
N ASP A 169 -2.76 -24.92 -10.38
CA ASP A 169 -2.29 -25.16 -11.75
C ASP A 169 -2.33 -23.93 -12.65
N ARG A 170 -3.20 -22.99 -12.32
CA ARG A 170 -3.29 -21.63 -12.92
C ARG A 170 -3.58 -20.62 -11.85
N GLY A 171 -2.92 -19.49 -11.91
CA GLY A 171 -3.09 -18.40 -10.94
C GLY A 171 -2.52 -17.09 -11.45
N LEU A 172 -2.58 -16.09 -10.59
CA LEU A 172 -1.86 -14.85 -10.77
C LEU A 172 -0.77 -14.78 -9.70
N ILE A 173 0.45 -14.38 -10.08
CA ILE A 173 1.43 -13.94 -9.11
C ILE A 173 1.40 -12.41 -9.07
N ALA A 174 1.13 -11.89 -7.89
CA ALA A 174 1.19 -10.47 -7.61
C ALA A 174 2.51 -10.17 -6.91
N THR A 175 3.27 -9.18 -7.40
CA THR A 175 4.58 -8.82 -6.84
C THR A 175 4.70 -7.32 -6.75
N ARG A 176 5.23 -6.82 -5.64
CA ARG A 176 5.56 -5.40 -5.49
C ARG A 176 6.84 -5.06 -6.26
N PRO A 177 7.10 -3.77 -6.56
CA PRO A 177 8.35 -3.37 -7.22
C PRO A 177 9.62 -3.86 -6.50
N GLU A 178 9.63 -3.83 -5.16
CA GLU A 178 10.73 -4.35 -4.33
C GLU A 178 10.80 -5.89 -4.29
N GLY A 179 9.78 -6.55 -4.78
CA GLY A 179 9.72 -8.01 -4.94
C GLY A 179 10.31 -8.53 -6.25
N LEU A 180 10.65 -7.64 -7.18
CA LEU A 180 11.35 -7.96 -8.40
C LEU A 180 12.76 -7.36 -8.37
N THR A 181 13.77 -8.22 -8.43
CA THR A 181 15.17 -7.80 -8.43
C THR A 181 15.79 -8.09 -9.79
N PRO A 182 16.30 -7.08 -10.53
CA PRO A 182 16.98 -7.28 -11.80
C PRO A 182 18.38 -7.85 -11.59
N ASP A 183 18.77 -8.84 -12.42
CA ASP A 183 20.08 -9.46 -12.44
C ASP A 183 20.56 -9.70 -13.89
N ILE A 184 21.85 -9.43 -14.16
CA ILE A 184 22.49 -9.70 -15.45
C ILE A 184 22.61 -11.20 -15.73
N ALA A 185 22.70 -12.04 -14.69
CA ALA A 185 22.81 -13.50 -14.84
C ALA A 185 21.61 -14.12 -15.60
N GLY A 186 20.53 -13.35 -15.78
CA GLY A 186 19.42 -13.72 -16.65
C GLY A 186 18.46 -14.75 -16.04
N GLU A 187 18.59 -15.07 -14.75
CA GLU A 187 17.62 -15.93 -14.06
C GLU A 187 16.30 -15.18 -13.83
N GLY A 188 15.18 -15.91 -13.91
CA GLY A 188 13.85 -15.38 -13.66
C GLY A 188 13.11 -14.96 -14.93
N ILE A 189 12.34 -13.87 -14.85
CA ILE A 189 11.55 -13.35 -15.98
C ILE A 189 12.45 -12.54 -16.89
N THR A 190 12.64 -13.01 -18.12
CA THR A 190 13.49 -12.32 -19.14
C THR A 190 12.85 -11.00 -19.56
N THR A 191 13.61 -9.91 -19.51
CA THR A 191 13.14 -8.56 -19.81
C THR A 191 14.27 -7.63 -20.22
N ASN A 192 13.92 -6.45 -20.73
CA ASN A 192 14.85 -5.35 -21.00
C ASN A 192 14.47 -4.13 -20.17
N ILE A 193 15.48 -3.42 -19.65
CA ILE A 193 15.26 -2.15 -18.96
C ILE A 193 14.80 -1.10 -20.00
N GLY A 194 13.56 -0.64 -19.88
CA GLY A 194 13.02 0.43 -20.74
C GLY A 194 13.32 1.81 -20.17
N LEU A 195 12.84 2.08 -18.95
CA LEU A 195 13.02 3.36 -18.26
C LEU A 195 13.62 3.15 -16.88
N ARG A 196 14.55 4.03 -16.51
CA ARG A 196 15.13 4.13 -15.17
C ARG A 196 14.78 5.44 -14.51
N THR A 197 14.26 5.39 -13.28
CA THR A 197 13.93 6.57 -12.47
C THR A 197 14.65 6.50 -11.13
N PHE A 198 15.34 7.58 -10.75
CA PHE A 198 16.00 7.65 -9.45
C PHE A 198 15.02 8.12 -8.37
N LEU A 199 14.85 7.32 -7.32
CA LEU A 199 13.95 7.61 -6.19
C LEU A 199 14.70 8.02 -4.90
N GLY A 200 15.97 8.40 -4.98
CA GLY A 200 16.82 8.75 -3.85
C GLY A 200 17.46 7.53 -3.19
N ARG A 201 16.69 6.59 -2.69
CA ARG A 201 17.17 5.35 -2.01
C ARG A 201 17.28 4.12 -2.92
N SER A 202 16.71 4.16 -4.10
CA SER A 202 16.70 3.07 -5.08
C SER A 202 16.51 3.63 -6.48
N TYR A 203 16.79 2.82 -7.48
CA TYR A 203 16.29 3.03 -8.84
C TYR A 203 15.01 2.22 -9.03
N GLN A 204 14.03 2.83 -9.66
CA GLN A 204 12.85 2.15 -10.20
C GLN A 204 13.07 1.90 -11.69
N TYR A 205 12.82 0.68 -12.10
CA TYR A 205 12.95 0.23 -13.48
C TYR A 205 11.60 -0.17 -14.04
N HIS A 206 11.24 0.39 -15.18
CA HIS A 206 10.15 -0.13 -16.00
C HIS A 206 10.78 -1.09 -17.02
N CYS A 207 10.50 -2.36 -16.87
CA CYS A 207 11.11 -3.45 -17.61
C CYS A 207 10.14 -3.98 -18.65
N GLU A 208 10.55 -4.01 -19.92
CA GLU A 208 9.72 -4.50 -21.02
C GLU A 208 9.89 -6.00 -21.18
N SER A 209 8.82 -6.76 -21.06
CA SER A 209 8.78 -8.19 -21.28
C SER A 209 7.66 -8.59 -22.22
N SER A 210 7.69 -9.84 -22.70
CA SER A 210 6.59 -10.42 -23.48
C SER A 210 5.27 -10.55 -22.68
N ALA A 211 5.34 -10.53 -21.35
CA ALA A 211 4.17 -10.53 -20.47
C ALA A 211 3.67 -9.12 -20.12
N GLY A 212 4.25 -8.07 -20.72
CA GLY A 212 3.94 -6.66 -20.47
C GLY A 212 5.05 -5.91 -19.73
N THR A 213 4.77 -4.68 -19.34
CA THR A 213 5.71 -3.85 -18.57
C THR A 213 5.67 -4.24 -17.09
N LEU A 214 6.85 -4.50 -16.54
CA LEU A 214 7.05 -4.82 -15.12
C LEU A 214 7.81 -3.70 -14.43
N VAL A 215 7.48 -3.47 -13.16
CA VAL A 215 8.15 -2.45 -12.33
C VAL A 215 9.00 -3.17 -11.28
N ALA A 216 10.30 -2.87 -11.28
CA ALA A 216 11.26 -3.45 -10.34
C ALA A 216 12.05 -2.36 -9.62
N LEU A 217 12.55 -2.67 -8.43
CA LEU A 217 13.50 -1.81 -7.73
C LEU A 217 14.90 -2.43 -7.74
N GLY A 218 15.92 -1.57 -7.86
CA GLY A 218 17.32 -1.98 -7.79
C GLY A 218 18.18 -1.03 -6.97
N SER A 219 19.40 -1.50 -6.69
CA SER A 219 20.38 -0.76 -5.88
C SER A 219 20.84 0.51 -6.60
N ILE A 220 21.15 1.53 -5.80
CA ILE A 220 21.82 2.75 -6.28
C ILE A 220 23.30 2.53 -6.60
N GLU A 221 23.91 1.47 -6.02
CA GLU A 221 25.33 1.17 -6.17
C GLU A 221 25.64 0.49 -7.51
N THR A 222 24.70 -0.28 -8.04
CA THR A 222 24.84 -1.05 -9.27
C THR A 222 23.67 -0.78 -10.22
N PRO A 223 23.57 0.44 -10.79
CA PRO A 223 22.46 0.79 -11.67
C PRO A 223 22.58 0.10 -13.03
N PHE A 224 21.43 -0.29 -13.57
CA PHE A 224 21.30 -0.78 -14.95
C PHE A 224 20.93 0.36 -15.89
N GLU A 225 21.52 0.36 -17.07
CA GLU A 225 21.18 1.34 -18.11
C GLU A 225 19.96 0.88 -18.94
N ALA A 226 19.25 1.83 -19.53
CA ALA A 226 18.18 1.54 -20.48
C ALA A 226 18.70 0.70 -21.65
N GLY A 227 17.93 -0.29 -22.09
CA GLY A 227 18.31 -1.26 -23.10
C GLY A 227 19.07 -2.49 -22.57
N THR A 228 19.47 -2.51 -21.28
CA THR A 228 20.12 -3.69 -20.70
C THR A 228 19.14 -4.85 -20.58
N ALA A 229 19.53 -6.03 -21.10
CA ALA A 229 18.80 -7.27 -20.88
C ALA A 229 19.08 -7.81 -19.47
N VAL A 230 18.02 -8.11 -18.71
CA VAL A 230 18.11 -8.64 -17.35
C VAL A 230 17.06 -9.73 -17.12
N GLY A 231 17.33 -10.61 -16.15
CA GLY A 231 16.31 -11.48 -15.55
C GLY A 231 15.74 -10.83 -14.29
N LEU A 232 14.44 -10.95 -14.07
CA LEU A 232 13.81 -10.51 -12.83
C LEU A 232 13.55 -11.70 -11.94
N THR A 233 14.25 -11.75 -10.82
CA THR A 233 13.99 -12.75 -9.77
C THR A 233 12.85 -12.30 -8.85
N ILE A 234 12.01 -13.26 -8.44
CA ILE A 234 10.84 -13.01 -7.60
C ILE A 234 11.20 -13.27 -6.13
N ASN A 235 11.03 -12.25 -5.30
CA ASN A 235 11.17 -12.38 -3.85
C ASN A 235 9.82 -12.76 -3.22
N PRO A 236 9.69 -13.95 -2.59
CA PRO A 236 8.43 -14.41 -2.00
C PRO A 236 7.89 -13.48 -0.90
N LEU A 237 8.77 -12.80 -0.15
CA LEU A 237 8.35 -11.90 0.94
C LEU A 237 7.50 -10.71 0.47
N HIS A 238 7.66 -10.33 -0.81
CA HIS A 238 6.96 -9.21 -1.43
C HIS A 238 6.01 -9.66 -2.55
N SER A 239 5.63 -10.95 -2.53
CA SER A 239 4.80 -11.56 -3.57
C SER A 239 3.69 -12.40 -2.96
N ALA A 240 2.59 -12.55 -3.69
CA ALA A 240 1.44 -13.35 -3.30
C ALA A 240 0.88 -14.11 -4.52
N ILE A 241 0.37 -15.32 -4.29
CA ILE A 241 -0.39 -16.04 -5.31
C ILE A 241 -1.88 -15.73 -5.10
N LEU A 242 -2.54 -15.37 -6.18
CA LEU A 242 -3.95 -15.03 -6.23
C LEU A 242 -4.72 -16.02 -7.10
N PRO A 243 -6.02 -16.20 -6.86
CA PRO A 243 -6.89 -16.97 -7.76
C PRO A 243 -6.80 -16.42 -9.18
N PHE A 244 -6.90 -17.33 -10.17
CA PHE A 244 -6.98 -16.93 -11.56
C PHE A 244 -8.35 -16.27 -11.83
N GLU A 245 -8.34 -14.96 -11.96
CA GLU A 245 -9.46 -14.18 -12.48
C GLU A 245 -9.01 -13.64 -13.84
N ALA A 246 -9.88 -13.71 -14.84
CA ALA A 246 -9.60 -13.06 -16.12
C ALA A 246 -9.37 -11.57 -15.82
N ILE A 247 -8.17 -11.07 -16.07
CA ILE A 247 -7.83 -9.66 -15.87
C ILE A 247 -8.74 -8.87 -16.81
N SER A 248 -9.84 -8.33 -16.28
CA SER A 248 -10.69 -7.41 -17.02
C SER A 248 -9.85 -6.18 -17.32
N SER A 249 -9.46 -6.02 -18.57
CA SER A 249 -8.80 -4.81 -19.06
C SER A 249 -9.82 -3.67 -19.10
N LYS A 250 -10.22 -3.18 -17.92
CA LYS A 250 -10.80 -1.84 -17.87
C LYS A 250 -9.63 -0.88 -18.08
N LYS A 251 -9.50 -0.38 -19.29
CA LYS A 251 -8.77 0.86 -19.57
C LYS A 251 -9.39 1.92 -18.68
N ASP A 252 -8.58 2.43 -17.74
CA ASP A 252 -8.93 3.66 -17.04
C ASP A 252 -9.09 4.75 -18.10
N THR A 253 -10.32 5.26 -18.20
CA THR A 253 -10.69 6.47 -18.95
C THR A 253 -10.58 7.64 -18.00
#